data_1a2a1075be46c1d3d1767da0f9d12792
#
_entry.id   1a2a1075be46c1d3d1767da0f9d12792
#
_cell.length_a   1.000
_cell.length_b   1.000
_cell.length_c   1.000
_cell.angle_alpha   90.00
_cell.angle_beta   90.00
_cell.angle_gamma   90.00
#
_symmetry.space_group_name_H-M   'P 1'
#
loop_
_entity.id
_entity.type
_entity.pdbx_description
1 polymer ?
#
loop_
_entity_poly.entity_id
_entity_poly.type
_entity_poly.pdbx_seq_one_letter_code
_entity_poly.pdbx_strand_id
1 'polypeptide(L)'
;MDASEEYYDRIVDEEALASYLEAQLGPAGAYDVRRHAAGHSNETLFVTWGDRELVLRRPPPGETADTAHDVLREFRVVDALQDTAVRVPPTVLACEDHSVLGCEFYLMDRVDGDVLREREPERFRNDDARAAVGAELVDALAEIHAVDYEAVGLGEFGYPEGFTERQVRRWSEQYAWAFSVTADHREVPAVYELMEWLQENVPEQPPATLVHGDYKLDNVQFGPAAEPEVVAVFDWELSTLGDPLTDLGWMLSYWWDEKDPPVPAGTDTLLARFMADDAYMTRRELVERYERATGIEYRNDRFYRALAVYKLGALGEMFFRRHLEGNADDPMYPKMEQGVPALAERALRIIDGEEPL
;
A
#
# COMPACT_ATOMS: atom_id res chain seq x y z
N MET A 1 11.72 -25.78 20.18
CA MET A 1 11.72 -24.48 19.49
C MET A 1 10.26 -24.04 19.35
N ASP A 2 9.98 -22.81 19.63
CA ASP A 2 8.67 -22.22 19.36
C ASP A 2 8.54 -22.05 17.85
N ALA A 3 7.32 -22.21 17.30
CA ALA A 3 7.07 -22.05 15.87
C ALA A 3 7.54 -20.67 15.33
N SER A 4 7.58 -19.68 16.19
CA SER A 4 8.13 -18.35 15.90
C SER A 4 9.64 -18.33 15.72
N GLU A 5 10.40 -19.10 16.54
CA GLU A 5 11.86 -19.22 16.41
C GLU A 5 12.23 -20.01 15.16
N GLU A 6 11.52 -21.10 14.88
CA GLU A 6 11.74 -21.90 13.66
C GLU A 6 11.45 -21.11 12.38
N TYR A 7 10.45 -20.20 12.40
CA TYR A 7 10.18 -19.30 11.29
C TYR A 7 11.28 -18.25 11.14
N TYR A 8 11.75 -17.66 12.26
CA TYR A 8 12.82 -16.67 12.24
C TYR A 8 14.12 -17.24 11.63
N ASP A 9 14.52 -18.44 12.03
CA ASP A 9 15.71 -19.12 11.48
C ASP A 9 15.61 -19.41 9.97
N ARG A 10 14.40 -19.42 9.41
CA ARG A 10 14.17 -19.58 7.97
C ARG A 10 14.29 -18.26 7.19
N ILE A 11 14.13 -17.12 7.87
CA ILE A 11 14.14 -15.81 7.20
C ILE A 11 15.48 -15.08 7.36
N VAL A 12 16.32 -15.43 8.33
CA VAL A 12 17.61 -14.78 8.51
C VAL A 12 18.68 -15.76 9.03
N ASP A 13 19.83 -15.75 8.36
CA ASP A 13 21.08 -16.25 8.87
C ASP A 13 21.90 -15.04 9.35
N GLU A 14 21.90 -14.82 10.67
CA GLU A 14 22.52 -13.64 11.28
C GLU A 14 24.04 -13.60 11.06
N GLU A 15 24.75 -14.77 11.02
CA GLU A 15 26.19 -14.81 10.79
C GLU A 15 26.53 -14.45 9.34
N ALA A 16 25.78 -14.98 8.38
CA ALA A 16 25.96 -14.66 6.97
C ALA A 16 25.63 -13.20 6.68
N LEU A 17 24.52 -12.68 7.25
CA LEU A 17 24.14 -11.29 7.14
C LEU A 17 25.20 -10.35 7.74
N ALA A 18 25.68 -10.63 8.96
CA ALA A 18 26.72 -9.83 9.61
C ALA A 18 28.00 -9.79 8.78
N SER A 19 28.44 -10.93 8.24
CA SER A 19 29.63 -11.03 7.40
C SER A 19 29.47 -10.21 6.11
N TYR A 20 28.28 -10.27 5.49
CA TYR A 20 27.96 -9.49 4.31
C TYR A 20 27.96 -7.98 4.60
N LEU A 21 27.27 -7.56 5.69
CA LEU A 21 27.21 -6.14 6.07
C LEU A 21 28.59 -5.60 6.44
N GLU A 22 29.44 -6.37 7.12
CA GLU A 22 30.82 -5.95 7.41
C GLU A 22 31.63 -5.73 6.13
N ALA A 23 31.44 -6.57 5.12
CA ALA A 23 32.11 -6.42 3.84
C ALA A 23 31.61 -5.19 3.04
N GLN A 24 30.33 -4.84 3.15
CA GLN A 24 29.72 -3.72 2.40
C GLN A 24 29.81 -2.37 3.12
N LEU A 25 29.59 -2.35 4.43
CA LEU A 25 29.44 -1.14 5.24
C LEU A 25 30.62 -0.89 6.19
N GLY A 26 31.55 -1.86 6.30
CA GLY A 26 32.63 -1.85 7.28
C GLY A 26 32.21 -2.41 8.65
N PRO A 27 33.16 -2.58 9.58
CA PRO A 27 32.90 -3.17 10.87
C PRO A 27 31.97 -2.31 11.73
N ALA A 28 31.07 -2.96 12.47
CA ALA A 28 30.16 -2.32 13.41
C ALA A 28 30.48 -2.68 14.85
N GLY A 29 30.26 -1.73 15.78
CA GLY A 29 30.43 -1.97 17.23
C GLY A 29 29.23 -2.67 17.88
N ALA A 30 28.05 -2.63 17.21
CA ALA A 30 26.82 -3.29 17.65
C ALA A 30 26.13 -3.92 16.44
N TYR A 31 25.54 -5.09 16.65
CA TYR A 31 24.72 -5.78 15.66
C TYR A 31 23.55 -6.47 16.35
N ASP A 32 22.37 -6.23 15.87
CA ASP A 32 21.14 -6.87 16.34
C ASP A 32 20.15 -6.96 15.17
N VAL A 33 19.36 -8.04 15.10
CA VAL A 33 18.31 -8.23 14.09
C VAL A 33 17.01 -8.59 14.78
N ARG A 34 15.93 -7.90 14.42
CA ARG A 34 14.61 -8.15 14.97
C ARG A 34 13.55 -8.17 13.88
N ARG A 35 12.74 -9.22 13.87
CA ARG A 35 11.61 -9.28 12.94
C ARG A 35 10.55 -8.25 13.31
N HIS A 36 10.06 -7.52 12.31
CA HIS A 36 8.87 -6.68 12.42
C HIS A 36 7.64 -7.47 11.98
N ALA A 37 6.75 -7.75 12.92
CA ALA A 37 5.59 -8.62 12.67
C ALA A 37 4.42 -7.95 11.91
N ALA A 38 4.56 -6.68 11.49
CA ALA A 38 3.53 -5.98 10.75
C ALA A 38 3.84 -6.05 9.24
N GLY A 39 2.87 -6.47 8.43
CA GLY A 39 2.95 -6.60 6.97
C GLY A 39 2.48 -7.98 6.52
N HIS A 40 1.86 -8.04 5.33
CA HIS A 40 1.26 -9.27 4.80
C HIS A 40 1.93 -9.76 3.51
N SER A 41 2.91 -9.00 2.98
CA SER A 41 3.56 -9.26 1.70
C SER A 41 5.02 -9.64 1.91
N ASN A 42 5.93 -8.69 1.98
CA ASN A 42 7.35 -8.92 2.19
C ASN A 42 7.73 -8.95 3.67
N GLU A 43 8.72 -9.77 4.03
CA GLU A 43 9.28 -9.77 5.38
C GLU A 43 10.09 -8.50 5.63
N THR A 44 9.91 -7.93 6.81
CA THR A 44 10.60 -6.73 7.29
C THR A 44 11.39 -7.05 8.56
N LEU A 45 12.68 -6.77 8.54
CA LEU A 45 13.58 -6.93 9.68
C LEU A 45 14.20 -5.59 10.04
N PHE A 46 14.22 -5.25 11.32
CA PHE A 46 15.03 -4.14 11.84
C PHE A 46 16.42 -4.63 12.12
N VAL A 47 17.42 -3.93 11.61
CA VAL A 47 18.83 -4.28 11.73
C VAL A 47 19.57 -3.10 12.36
N THR A 48 20.15 -3.31 13.54
CA THR A 48 21.09 -2.36 14.14
C THR A 48 22.50 -2.68 13.62
N TRP A 49 23.16 -1.69 13.01
CA TRP A 49 24.54 -1.82 12.52
C TRP A 49 25.39 -0.62 12.98
N GLY A 50 26.10 -0.80 14.08
CA GLY A 50 26.81 0.29 14.77
C GLY A 50 25.81 1.31 15.33
N ASP A 51 25.92 2.54 14.86
CA ASP A 51 25.03 3.63 15.23
C ASP A 51 23.85 3.80 14.25
N ARG A 52 23.72 2.92 13.24
CA ARG A 52 22.64 2.98 12.25
C ARG A 52 21.52 2.02 12.61
N GLU A 53 20.29 2.50 12.49
CA GLU A 53 19.09 1.69 12.49
C GLU A 53 18.62 1.50 11.04
N LEU A 54 18.58 0.27 10.58
CA LEU A 54 18.26 -0.11 9.20
C LEU A 54 16.98 -0.94 9.15
N VAL A 55 16.37 -0.95 7.99
CA VAL A 55 15.25 -1.83 7.64
C VAL A 55 15.68 -2.73 6.49
N LEU A 56 15.63 -4.03 6.70
CA LEU A 56 15.84 -5.03 5.67
C LEU A 56 14.50 -5.54 5.15
N ARG A 57 14.34 -5.53 3.84
CA ARG A 57 13.16 -6.07 3.13
C ARG A 57 13.58 -7.29 2.31
N ARG A 58 12.84 -8.38 2.45
CA ARG A 58 13.05 -9.61 1.69
C ARG A 58 11.73 -10.31 1.39
N PRO A 59 11.66 -11.21 0.37
CA PRO A 59 10.50 -12.08 0.17
C PRO A 59 10.25 -13.00 1.37
N PRO A 60 9.00 -13.43 1.61
CA PRO A 60 8.72 -14.49 2.58
C PRO A 60 9.39 -15.80 2.16
N PRO A 61 9.69 -16.71 3.12
CA PRO A 61 10.29 -17.99 2.79
C PRO A 61 9.27 -18.91 2.10
N GLY A 62 9.67 -19.55 1.01
CA GLY A 62 8.86 -20.51 0.25
C GLY A 62 8.93 -20.27 -1.25
N GLU A 63 8.24 -21.09 -2.03
CA GLU A 63 8.07 -20.86 -3.47
C GLU A 63 7.09 -19.70 -3.67
N THR A 64 7.60 -18.56 -4.13
CA THR A 64 6.80 -17.43 -4.58
C THR A 64 6.71 -17.48 -6.11
N ALA A 65 5.58 -17.04 -6.68
CA ALA A 65 5.51 -16.85 -8.13
C ALA A 65 6.58 -15.84 -8.56
N ASP A 66 7.24 -16.06 -9.69
CA ASP A 66 8.38 -15.29 -10.20
C ASP A 66 8.21 -13.76 -10.26
N THR A 67 6.98 -13.26 -10.11
CA THR A 67 6.63 -11.84 -10.13
C THR A 67 6.00 -11.33 -8.84
N ALA A 68 5.74 -12.21 -7.88
CA ALA A 68 5.24 -11.83 -6.57
C ALA A 68 6.44 -11.56 -5.65
N HIS A 69 6.42 -10.42 -4.94
CA HIS A 69 7.45 -10.07 -3.95
C HIS A 69 8.83 -9.73 -4.52
N ASP A 70 8.89 -9.04 -5.68
CA ASP A 70 10.13 -8.54 -6.28
C ASP A 70 10.66 -7.34 -5.47
N VAL A 71 11.47 -7.64 -4.46
CA VAL A 71 12.05 -6.62 -3.57
C VAL A 71 13.11 -5.76 -4.26
N LEU A 72 13.76 -6.25 -5.32
CA LEU A 72 14.71 -5.45 -6.09
C LEU A 72 14.00 -4.45 -6.99
N ARG A 73 12.80 -4.77 -7.44
CA ARG A 73 11.95 -3.82 -8.13
C ARG A 73 11.47 -2.71 -7.19
N GLU A 74 11.12 -3.05 -5.95
CA GLU A 74 10.81 -2.07 -4.89
C GLU A 74 12.03 -1.19 -4.60
N PHE A 75 13.22 -1.78 -4.40
CA PHE A 75 14.46 -1.04 -4.23
C PHE A 75 14.73 -0.08 -5.39
N ARG A 76 14.59 -0.54 -6.63
CA ARG A 76 14.87 0.27 -7.83
C ARG A 76 14.03 1.55 -7.87
N VAL A 77 12.76 1.51 -7.49
CA VAL A 77 11.93 2.71 -7.47
C VAL A 77 12.31 3.62 -6.32
N VAL A 78 12.50 3.08 -5.11
CA VAL A 78 12.90 3.88 -3.94
C VAL A 78 14.25 4.56 -4.17
N ASP A 79 15.22 3.85 -4.77
CA ASP A 79 16.56 4.38 -5.08
C ASP A 79 16.50 5.49 -6.15
N ALA A 80 15.70 5.30 -7.19
CA ALA A 80 15.50 6.31 -8.24
C ALA A 80 14.86 7.61 -7.72
N LEU A 81 14.13 7.55 -6.62
CA LEU A 81 13.45 8.70 -6.03
C LEU A 81 14.30 9.49 -5.01
N GLN A 82 15.51 9.02 -4.65
CA GLN A 82 16.36 9.65 -3.63
C GLN A 82 16.67 11.13 -3.88
N ASP A 83 16.88 11.49 -5.13
CA ASP A 83 17.23 12.85 -5.54
C ASP A 83 16.01 13.67 -6.03
N THR A 84 14.80 13.26 -5.67
CA THR A 84 13.54 13.94 -6.02
C THR A 84 12.90 14.60 -4.80
N ALA A 85 11.74 15.24 -5.00
CA ALA A 85 10.93 15.75 -3.89
C ALA A 85 10.17 14.65 -3.14
N VAL A 86 10.08 13.44 -3.70
CA VAL A 86 9.33 12.34 -3.08
C VAL A 86 10.01 11.88 -1.80
N ARG A 87 9.24 11.79 -0.76
CA ARG A 87 9.67 11.44 0.58
C ARG A 87 9.79 9.93 0.73
N VAL A 88 10.98 9.40 0.46
CA VAL A 88 11.28 7.96 0.59
C VAL A 88 12.40 7.74 1.61
N PRO A 89 12.44 6.56 2.27
CA PRO A 89 13.57 6.23 3.13
C PRO A 89 14.87 6.21 2.34
N PRO A 90 16.00 6.69 2.92
CA PRO A 90 17.30 6.57 2.27
C PRO A 90 17.67 5.12 2.01
N THR A 91 17.96 4.76 0.76
CA THR A 91 18.44 3.43 0.38
C THR A 91 19.89 3.25 0.82
N VAL A 92 20.25 2.02 1.18
CA VAL A 92 21.61 1.68 1.65
C VAL A 92 22.31 0.74 0.69
N LEU A 93 21.70 -0.39 0.41
CA LEU A 93 22.20 -1.38 -0.55
C LEU A 93 21.11 -2.37 -0.96
N ALA A 94 21.29 -3.01 -2.11
CA ALA A 94 20.56 -4.20 -2.53
C ALA A 94 21.52 -5.39 -2.66
N CYS A 95 21.02 -6.59 -2.41
CA CYS A 95 21.77 -7.85 -2.49
C CYS A 95 21.03 -8.84 -3.40
N GLU A 96 21.68 -9.22 -4.50
CA GLU A 96 21.21 -10.27 -5.43
C GLU A 96 21.84 -11.64 -5.10
N ASP A 97 22.77 -11.70 -4.15
CA ASP A 97 23.49 -12.92 -3.77
C ASP A 97 22.66 -13.77 -2.84
N HIS A 98 22.02 -14.81 -3.38
CA HIS A 98 21.21 -15.76 -2.64
C HIS A 98 22.03 -16.59 -1.63
N SER A 99 23.38 -16.56 -1.66
CA SER A 99 24.17 -17.28 -0.67
C SER A 99 24.14 -16.64 0.72
N VAL A 100 23.66 -15.38 0.83
CA VAL A 100 23.59 -14.64 2.11
C VAL A 100 22.34 -15.03 2.89
N LEU A 101 21.14 -14.86 2.31
CA LEU A 101 19.85 -15.12 2.98
C LEU A 101 18.95 -16.10 2.23
N GLY A 102 19.44 -16.77 1.20
CA GLY A 102 18.65 -17.68 0.37
C GLY A 102 17.71 -16.97 -0.64
N CYS A 103 17.73 -15.65 -0.67
CA CYS A 103 16.91 -14.81 -1.56
C CYS A 103 17.55 -13.44 -1.73
N GLU A 104 17.01 -12.67 -2.68
CA GLU A 104 17.31 -11.26 -2.82
C GLU A 104 16.77 -10.46 -1.62
N PHE A 105 17.43 -9.35 -1.29
CA PHE A 105 16.97 -8.42 -0.26
C PHE A 105 17.55 -7.03 -0.48
N TYR A 106 16.99 -6.03 0.21
CA TYR A 106 17.62 -4.72 0.25
C TYR A 106 17.53 -4.11 1.66
N LEU A 107 18.37 -3.10 1.88
CA LEU A 107 18.39 -2.31 3.11
C LEU A 107 18.13 -0.83 2.79
N MET A 108 17.42 -0.19 3.71
CA MET A 108 17.21 1.26 3.76
C MET A 108 17.40 1.74 5.19
N ASP A 109 17.64 3.03 5.39
CA ASP A 109 17.65 3.62 6.72
C ASP A 109 16.25 3.56 7.34
N ARG A 110 16.19 3.33 8.64
CA ARG A 110 14.94 3.42 9.38
C ARG A 110 14.58 4.89 9.59
N VAL A 111 13.36 5.24 9.22
CA VAL A 111 12.80 6.58 9.45
C VAL A 111 11.99 6.57 10.75
N ASP A 112 12.18 7.60 11.59
CA ASP A 112 11.43 7.74 12.83
C ASP A 112 10.12 8.48 12.60
N GLY A 113 9.05 7.99 13.25
CA GLY A 113 7.72 8.61 13.16
C GLY A 113 6.60 7.63 13.45
N ASP A 114 5.37 8.06 13.18
CA ASP A 114 4.15 7.27 13.39
C ASP A 114 3.43 7.01 12.07
N VAL A 115 2.93 5.78 11.91
CA VAL A 115 1.96 5.41 10.86
C VAL A 115 0.56 5.48 11.47
N LEU A 116 -0.33 6.23 10.85
CA LEU A 116 -1.71 6.43 11.32
C LEU A 116 -2.63 5.33 10.81
N ARG A 117 -2.83 4.26 11.57
CA ARG A 117 -3.67 3.12 11.17
C ARG A 117 -5.06 3.17 11.79
N GLU A 118 -5.16 3.06 13.11
CA GLU A 118 -6.45 2.99 13.82
C GLU A 118 -6.82 4.32 14.47
N ARG A 119 -5.83 5.14 14.78
CA ARG A 119 -5.97 6.42 15.49
C ARG A 119 -4.80 7.34 15.24
N GLU A 120 -5.03 8.62 15.48
CA GLU A 120 -3.99 9.64 15.53
C GLU A 120 -3.15 9.55 16.82
N PRO A 121 -1.86 9.91 16.81
CA PRO A 121 -1.07 10.11 18.01
C PRO A 121 -1.59 11.33 18.82
N GLU A 122 -1.32 11.37 20.12
CA GLU A 122 -1.86 12.41 21.00
C GLU A 122 -1.45 13.83 20.57
N ARG A 123 -0.24 13.99 20.00
CA ARG A 123 0.25 15.28 19.51
C ARG A 123 -0.57 15.85 18.33
N PHE A 124 -1.31 15.02 17.59
CA PHE A 124 -2.17 15.43 16.49
C PHE A 124 -3.64 15.64 16.87
N ARG A 125 -4.00 15.50 18.17
CA ARG A 125 -5.36 15.67 18.66
C ARG A 125 -5.74 17.13 18.85
N ASN A 126 -5.63 17.92 17.78
CA ASN A 126 -6.10 19.29 17.69
C ASN A 126 -6.49 19.58 16.24
N ASP A 127 -7.37 20.57 16.03
CA ASP A 127 -7.98 20.86 14.74
C ASP A 127 -6.95 21.22 13.67
N ASP A 128 -5.94 22.02 14.00
CA ASP A 128 -4.90 22.43 13.04
C ASP A 128 -4.08 21.22 12.58
N ALA A 129 -3.68 20.33 13.48
CA ALA A 129 -2.93 19.14 13.13
C ALA A 129 -3.78 18.15 12.33
N ARG A 130 -5.06 17.94 12.67
CA ARG A 130 -5.97 17.09 11.92
C ARG A 130 -6.14 17.54 10.47
N ALA A 131 -6.37 18.84 10.27
CA ALA A 131 -6.42 19.41 8.92
C ALA A 131 -5.09 19.22 8.16
N ALA A 132 -3.94 19.39 8.86
CA ALA A 132 -2.62 19.21 8.27
C ALA A 132 -2.31 17.76 7.86
N VAL A 133 -2.85 16.73 8.55
CA VAL A 133 -2.69 15.33 8.16
C VAL A 133 -3.19 15.08 6.74
N GLY A 134 -4.40 15.56 6.41
CA GLY A 134 -4.95 15.43 5.06
C GLY A 134 -4.15 16.21 4.03
N ALA A 135 -3.71 17.42 4.39
CA ALA A 135 -2.91 18.25 3.52
C ALA A 135 -1.56 17.59 3.16
N GLU A 136 -0.83 17.10 4.15
CA GLU A 136 0.45 16.41 3.98
C GLU A 136 0.31 15.12 3.16
N LEU A 137 -0.77 14.35 3.40
CA LEU A 137 -1.06 13.14 2.64
C LEU A 137 -1.23 13.46 1.14
N VAL A 138 -1.97 14.51 0.80
CA VAL A 138 -2.17 14.92 -0.59
C VAL A 138 -0.91 15.50 -1.20
N ASP A 139 -0.15 16.31 -0.48
CA ASP A 139 1.08 16.92 -0.98
C ASP A 139 2.12 15.85 -1.32
N ALA A 140 2.30 14.85 -0.45
CA ALA A 140 3.20 13.73 -0.73
C ALA A 140 2.75 12.90 -1.94
N LEU A 141 1.44 12.71 -2.16
CA LEU A 141 0.93 12.07 -3.38
C LEU A 141 1.23 12.93 -4.63
N ALA A 142 1.04 14.23 -4.52
CA ALA A 142 1.30 15.15 -5.63
C ALA A 142 2.81 15.16 -6.00
N GLU A 143 3.71 15.06 -5.03
CA GLU A 143 5.15 14.91 -5.27
C GLU A 143 5.46 13.64 -6.06
N ILE A 144 4.80 12.51 -5.77
CA ILE A 144 4.94 11.26 -6.52
C ILE A 144 4.51 11.44 -7.98
N HIS A 145 3.33 12.02 -8.19
CA HIS A 145 2.78 12.20 -9.53
C HIS A 145 3.48 13.30 -10.35
N ALA A 146 4.27 14.16 -9.70
CA ALA A 146 5.09 15.18 -10.37
C ALA A 146 6.47 14.66 -10.81
N VAL A 147 6.83 13.42 -10.49
CA VAL A 147 8.13 12.84 -10.88
C VAL A 147 8.25 12.75 -12.40
N ASP A 148 9.32 13.31 -12.94
CA ASP A 148 9.75 13.00 -14.30
C ASP A 148 10.40 11.60 -14.30
N TYR A 149 9.57 10.59 -14.50
CA TYR A 149 9.97 9.19 -14.43
C TYR A 149 11.01 8.81 -15.51
N GLU A 150 11.06 9.52 -16.64
CA GLU A 150 12.10 9.35 -17.66
C GLU A 150 13.44 9.85 -17.12
N ALA A 151 13.48 11.04 -16.52
CA ALA A 151 14.69 11.65 -15.99
C ALA A 151 15.32 10.84 -14.85
N VAL A 152 14.51 10.15 -14.03
CA VAL A 152 15.02 9.30 -12.94
C VAL A 152 15.26 7.84 -13.35
N GLY A 153 15.17 7.53 -14.66
CA GLY A 153 15.49 6.18 -15.18
C GLY A 153 14.39 5.14 -15.00
N LEU A 154 13.14 5.56 -14.79
CA LEU A 154 11.98 4.68 -14.64
C LEU A 154 11.10 4.59 -15.91
N GLY A 155 11.58 5.08 -17.08
CA GLY A 155 10.80 5.08 -18.32
C GLY A 155 10.31 3.72 -18.78
N GLU A 156 11.00 2.64 -18.41
CA GLU A 156 10.60 1.25 -18.70
C GLU A 156 10.01 0.51 -17.47
N PHE A 157 9.64 1.25 -16.43
CA PHE A 157 9.16 0.66 -15.17
C PHE A 157 7.73 0.09 -15.25
N GLY A 158 6.99 0.36 -16.31
CA GLY A 158 5.63 -0.11 -16.52
C GLY A 158 5.11 0.17 -17.94
N TYR A 159 3.86 -0.16 -18.15
CA TYR A 159 3.15 0.03 -19.42
C TYR A 159 1.96 0.98 -19.20
N PRO A 160 2.11 2.28 -19.46
CA PRO A 160 1.08 3.27 -19.13
C PRO A 160 -0.17 3.20 -20.04
N GLU A 161 -0.03 2.81 -21.33
CA GLU A 161 -1.17 2.79 -22.27
C GLU A 161 -2.22 1.76 -21.85
N GLY A 162 -3.48 2.20 -21.73
CA GLY A 162 -4.61 1.34 -21.33
C GLY A 162 -4.46 0.78 -19.90
N PHE A 163 -3.76 1.49 -19.03
CA PHE A 163 -3.50 1.06 -17.65
C PHE A 163 -4.79 0.80 -16.89
N THR A 164 -5.73 1.74 -16.89
CA THR A 164 -6.98 1.66 -16.13
C THR A 164 -7.83 0.47 -16.57
N GLU A 165 -7.95 0.23 -17.90
CA GLU A 165 -8.64 -0.95 -18.44
C GLU A 165 -7.98 -2.26 -17.99
N ARG A 166 -6.62 -2.30 -17.98
CA ARG A 166 -5.90 -3.48 -17.48
C ARG A 166 -6.09 -3.70 -15.98
N GLN A 167 -6.25 -2.63 -15.17
CA GLN A 167 -6.56 -2.77 -13.75
C GLN A 167 -7.93 -3.42 -13.55
N VAL A 168 -8.96 -2.99 -14.25
CA VAL A 168 -10.29 -3.64 -14.18
C VAL A 168 -10.18 -5.13 -14.54
N ARG A 169 -9.50 -5.45 -15.66
CA ARG A 169 -9.31 -6.85 -16.09
C ARG A 169 -8.54 -7.66 -15.05
N ARG A 170 -7.40 -7.15 -14.55
CA ARG A 170 -6.55 -7.83 -13.56
C ARG A 170 -7.34 -8.21 -12.31
N TRP A 171 -8.10 -7.28 -11.75
CA TRP A 171 -8.85 -7.54 -10.53
C TRP A 171 -10.05 -8.45 -10.78
N SER A 172 -10.65 -8.41 -11.97
CA SER A 172 -11.68 -9.37 -12.39
C SER A 172 -11.10 -10.80 -12.50
N GLU A 173 -9.91 -10.96 -13.04
CA GLU A 173 -9.19 -12.24 -13.10
C GLU A 173 -8.86 -12.76 -11.69
N GLN A 174 -8.48 -11.88 -10.75
CA GLN A 174 -8.24 -12.24 -9.35
C GLN A 174 -9.52 -12.71 -8.65
N TYR A 175 -10.64 -12.03 -8.87
CA TYR A 175 -11.94 -12.51 -8.38
C TYR A 175 -12.29 -13.89 -8.96
N ALA A 176 -12.15 -14.06 -10.27
CA ALA A 176 -12.45 -15.34 -10.92
C ALA A 176 -11.61 -16.48 -10.34
N TRP A 177 -10.32 -16.21 -10.09
CA TRP A 177 -9.42 -17.17 -9.44
C TRP A 177 -9.87 -17.47 -8.01
N ALA A 178 -10.22 -16.46 -7.21
CA ALA A 178 -10.66 -16.67 -5.83
C ALA A 178 -12.00 -17.41 -5.79
N PHE A 179 -12.96 -17.04 -6.63
CA PHE A 179 -14.29 -17.67 -6.73
C PHE A 179 -14.22 -19.15 -7.16
N SER A 180 -13.15 -19.60 -7.79
CA SER A 180 -13.00 -21.04 -8.10
C SER A 180 -13.00 -21.94 -6.84
N VAL A 181 -12.83 -21.35 -5.65
CA VAL A 181 -12.92 -22.04 -4.34
C VAL A 181 -14.06 -21.48 -3.49
N THR A 182 -14.14 -20.14 -3.38
CA THR A 182 -15.06 -19.51 -2.42
C THR A 182 -16.52 -19.55 -2.86
N ALA A 183 -16.83 -19.74 -4.15
CA ALA A 183 -18.18 -19.84 -4.67
C ALA A 183 -18.96 -21.05 -4.11
N ASP A 184 -18.27 -22.10 -3.67
CA ASP A 184 -18.89 -23.24 -2.99
C ASP A 184 -19.44 -22.87 -1.60
N HIS A 185 -18.98 -21.77 -1.01
CA HIS A 185 -19.43 -21.27 0.30
C HIS A 185 -20.51 -20.19 0.18
N ARG A 186 -20.34 -19.26 -0.76
CA ARG A 186 -21.29 -18.17 -1.02
C ARG A 186 -21.16 -17.60 -2.41
N GLU A 187 -22.23 -16.99 -2.89
CA GLU A 187 -22.23 -16.15 -4.09
C GLU A 187 -22.23 -14.67 -3.70
N VAL A 188 -21.58 -13.83 -4.50
CA VAL A 188 -21.56 -12.37 -4.32
C VAL A 188 -22.00 -11.70 -5.63
N PRO A 189 -23.32 -11.66 -5.94
CA PRO A 189 -23.83 -11.13 -7.20
C PRO A 189 -23.41 -9.68 -7.47
N ALA A 190 -23.32 -8.86 -6.42
CA ALA A 190 -22.88 -7.46 -6.51
C ALA A 190 -21.48 -7.29 -7.14
N VAL A 191 -20.59 -8.28 -7.00
CA VAL A 191 -19.26 -8.23 -7.64
C VAL A 191 -19.39 -8.32 -9.16
N TYR A 192 -20.30 -9.15 -9.69
CA TYR A 192 -20.49 -9.29 -11.14
C TYR A 192 -21.13 -8.03 -11.74
N GLU A 193 -22.12 -7.45 -11.06
CA GLU A 193 -22.74 -6.18 -11.46
C GLU A 193 -21.72 -5.04 -11.49
N LEU A 194 -20.89 -4.94 -10.46
CA LEU A 194 -19.82 -3.95 -10.37
C LEU A 194 -18.76 -4.15 -11.45
N MET A 195 -18.38 -5.42 -11.73
CA MET A 195 -17.42 -5.75 -12.79
C MET A 195 -17.92 -5.30 -14.16
N GLU A 196 -19.19 -5.59 -14.49
CA GLU A 196 -19.82 -5.19 -15.76
C GLU A 196 -19.84 -3.65 -15.88
N TRP A 197 -20.28 -2.96 -14.83
CA TRP A 197 -20.30 -1.51 -14.80
C TRP A 197 -18.89 -0.90 -14.99
N LEU A 198 -17.87 -1.41 -14.29
CA LEU A 198 -16.50 -0.92 -14.43
C LEU A 198 -15.95 -1.12 -15.84
N GLN A 199 -16.24 -2.26 -16.48
CA GLN A 199 -15.81 -2.53 -17.86
C GLN A 199 -16.46 -1.59 -18.89
N GLU A 200 -17.73 -1.21 -18.67
CA GLU A 200 -18.48 -0.33 -19.57
C GLU A 200 -18.15 1.16 -19.37
N ASN A 201 -17.60 1.53 -18.21
CA ASN A 201 -17.40 2.93 -17.81
C ASN A 201 -15.93 3.34 -17.65
N VAL A 202 -14.98 2.59 -18.25
CA VAL A 202 -13.56 2.96 -18.21
C VAL A 202 -13.36 4.36 -18.78
N PRO A 203 -12.83 5.32 -18.00
CA PRO A 203 -12.61 6.68 -18.46
C PRO A 203 -11.41 6.80 -19.39
N GLU A 204 -11.36 7.88 -20.15
CA GLU A 204 -10.13 8.33 -20.77
C GLU A 204 -9.13 8.71 -19.67
N GLN A 205 -7.96 8.06 -19.64
CA GLN A 205 -6.96 8.33 -18.62
C GLN A 205 -6.19 9.62 -18.92
N PRO A 206 -5.78 10.38 -17.88
CA PRO A 206 -4.87 11.51 -18.04
C PRO A 206 -3.47 11.04 -18.47
N PRO A 207 -2.54 11.97 -18.75
CA PRO A 207 -1.14 11.61 -18.95
C PRO A 207 -0.63 10.75 -17.81
N ALA A 208 0.12 9.71 -18.16
CA ALA A 208 0.64 8.77 -17.18
C ALA A 208 1.70 9.42 -16.28
N THR A 209 1.74 8.99 -15.05
CA THR A 209 2.74 9.35 -14.04
C THR A 209 3.34 8.08 -13.41
N LEU A 210 4.32 8.24 -12.54
CA LEU A 210 4.62 7.21 -11.55
C LEU A 210 3.42 7.10 -10.62
N VAL A 211 2.88 5.89 -10.44
CA VAL A 211 1.83 5.60 -9.47
C VAL A 211 2.35 4.65 -8.40
N HIS A 212 1.92 4.87 -7.17
CA HIS A 212 2.29 4.05 -6.01
C HIS A 212 1.56 2.69 -6.03
N GLY A 213 0.30 2.70 -6.39
CA GLY A 213 -0.55 1.51 -6.49
C GLY A 213 -1.21 1.09 -5.18
N ASP A 214 -0.73 1.55 -4.00
CA ASP A 214 -1.34 1.31 -2.67
C ASP A 214 -1.22 2.53 -1.75
N TYR A 215 -1.40 3.74 -2.29
CA TYR A 215 -1.21 4.98 -1.53
C TYR A 215 -2.33 5.26 -0.53
N LYS A 216 -2.02 5.18 0.76
CA LYS A 216 -2.96 5.42 1.86
C LYS A 216 -2.23 5.77 3.15
N LEU A 217 -2.96 6.18 4.20
CA LEU A 217 -2.38 6.52 5.52
C LEU A 217 -1.48 5.43 6.11
N ASP A 218 -1.79 4.16 5.86
CA ASP A 218 -1.01 3.03 6.39
C ASP A 218 0.38 2.91 5.78
N ASN A 219 0.59 3.51 4.60
CA ASN A 219 1.82 3.44 3.82
C ASN A 219 2.60 4.76 3.86
N VAL A 220 2.23 5.70 4.72
CA VAL A 220 2.97 6.94 4.98
C VAL A 220 3.33 7.08 6.44
N GLN A 221 4.48 7.67 6.71
CA GLN A 221 4.96 7.93 8.05
C GLN A 221 5.01 9.42 8.32
N PHE A 222 4.40 9.82 9.42
CA PHE A 222 4.47 11.18 9.93
C PHE A 222 5.61 11.31 10.93
N GLY A 223 6.42 12.34 10.78
CA GLY A 223 7.56 12.61 11.63
C GLY A 223 7.19 12.85 13.11
N PRO A 224 8.19 12.85 14.01
CA PRO A 224 7.96 12.95 15.45
C PRO A 224 7.55 14.35 15.93
N ALA A 225 7.58 15.36 15.06
CA ALA A 225 7.22 16.75 15.39
C ALA A 225 5.74 16.90 15.79
N ALA A 226 5.40 18.03 16.42
CA ALA A 226 4.03 18.35 16.79
C ALA A 226 3.15 18.72 15.59
N GLU A 227 3.75 19.28 14.55
CA GLU A 227 3.10 19.55 13.28
C GLU A 227 3.21 18.29 12.40
N PRO A 228 2.11 17.81 11.82
CA PRO A 228 2.14 16.68 10.90
C PRO A 228 2.99 17.01 9.67
N GLU A 229 3.96 16.15 9.39
CA GLU A 229 4.79 16.19 8.20
C GLU A 229 5.01 14.75 7.76
N VAL A 230 4.66 14.40 6.53
CA VAL A 230 5.01 13.09 5.97
C VAL A 230 6.52 13.08 5.73
N VAL A 231 7.20 12.12 6.36
CA VAL A 231 8.66 11.98 6.27
C VAL A 231 9.09 10.77 5.45
N ALA A 232 8.18 9.82 5.21
CA ALA A 232 8.43 8.68 4.32
C ALA A 232 7.14 8.10 3.75
N VAL A 233 7.23 7.61 2.52
CA VAL A 233 6.24 6.78 1.84
C VAL A 233 6.85 5.40 1.65
N PHE A 234 6.13 4.36 2.04
CA PHE A 234 6.56 2.97 2.03
C PHE A 234 5.71 2.11 1.10
N ASP A 235 6.17 0.86 0.90
CA ASP A 235 5.43 -0.21 0.22
C ASP A 235 5.19 0.06 -1.26
N TRP A 236 6.30 0.21 -1.98
CA TRP A 236 6.33 0.50 -3.42
C TRP A 236 6.19 -0.75 -4.31
N GLU A 237 5.84 -1.91 -3.73
CA GLU A 237 5.76 -3.18 -4.47
C GLU A 237 4.75 -3.18 -5.62
N LEU A 238 3.66 -2.38 -5.51
CA LEU A 238 2.63 -2.22 -6.55
C LEU A 238 2.88 -1.03 -7.48
N SER A 239 3.96 -0.28 -7.27
CA SER A 239 4.26 0.90 -8.07
C SER A 239 4.50 0.57 -9.54
N THR A 240 4.12 1.48 -10.41
CA THR A 240 4.27 1.35 -11.87
C THR A 240 4.05 2.70 -12.56
N LEU A 241 4.10 2.71 -13.91
CA LEU A 241 3.63 3.85 -14.69
C LEU A 241 2.16 3.67 -15.05
N GLY A 242 1.32 4.69 -14.76
CA GLY A 242 -0.09 4.56 -14.98
C GLY A 242 -0.90 5.83 -14.76
N ASP A 243 -2.18 5.64 -14.55
CA ASP A 243 -3.16 6.70 -14.31
C ASP A 243 -3.12 7.16 -12.85
N PRO A 244 -2.66 8.41 -12.58
CA PRO A 244 -2.54 8.96 -11.22
C PRO A 244 -3.86 8.99 -10.45
N LEU A 245 -5.00 9.08 -11.14
CA LEU A 245 -6.30 9.14 -10.49
C LEU A 245 -6.69 7.81 -9.83
N THR A 246 -5.99 6.70 -10.16
CA THR A 246 -6.18 5.43 -9.46
C THR A 246 -5.63 5.48 -8.04
N ASP A 247 -4.49 6.15 -7.79
CA ASP A 247 -3.95 6.35 -6.45
C ASP A 247 -4.83 7.32 -5.64
N LEU A 248 -5.28 8.41 -6.26
CA LEU A 248 -6.20 9.33 -5.59
C LEU A 248 -7.51 8.63 -5.22
N GLY A 249 -8.13 7.89 -6.15
CA GLY A 249 -9.34 7.12 -5.87
C GLY A 249 -9.14 6.06 -4.77
N TRP A 250 -7.96 5.43 -4.75
CA TRP A 250 -7.57 4.50 -3.69
C TRP A 250 -7.49 5.20 -2.33
N MET A 251 -6.74 6.28 -2.22
CA MET A 251 -6.61 7.09 -1.00
C MET A 251 -7.98 7.55 -0.49
N LEU A 252 -8.83 8.11 -1.39
CA LEU A 252 -10.17 8.58 -1.04
C LEU A 252 -11.11 7.47 -0.57
N SER A 253 -10.89 6.21 -1.00
CA SER A 253 -11.69 5.06 -0.55
C SER A 253 -11.42 4.67 0.90
N TYR A 254 -10.25 5.02 1.43
CA TYR A 254 -9.85 4.83 2.82
C TYR A 254 -10.14 6.07 3.68
N TRP A 255 -10.54 7.17 3.06
CA TRP A 255 -10.87 8.42 3.77
C TRP A 255 -12.37 8.51 4.02
N TRP A 256 -12.74 8.83 5.25
CA TRP A 256 -14.13 8.92 5.68
C TRP A 256 -14.47 10.35 6.06
N ASP A 257 -15.60 10.83 5.53
CA ASP A 257 -16.20 12.10 5.95
C ASP A 257 -17.18 11.85 7.12
N GLU A 258 -17.47 12.86 7.91
CA GLU A 258 -18.33 12.77 9.11
C GLU A 258 -19.69 12.11 8.80
N LYS A 259 -20.27 12.43 7.65
CA LYS A 259 -21.63 11.98 7.24
C LYS A 259 -21.66 10.64 6.52
N ASP A 260 -20.51 10.03 6.32
CA ASP A 260 -20.45 8.73 5.66
C ASP A 260 -21.12 7.62 6.51
N PRO A 261 -21.65 6.59 5.85
CA PRO A 261 -22.17 5.42 6.55
C PRO A 261 -21.06 4.74 7.37
N PRO A 262 -21.43 3.88 8.32
CA PRO A 262 -20.45 3.05 9.04
C PRO A 262 -19.57 2.25 8.08
N VAL A 263 -18.37 1.91 8.57
CA VAL A 263 -17.46 0.99 7.86
C VAL A 263 -18.20 -0.29 7.51
N PRO A 264 -18.04 -0.84 6.30
CA PRO A 264 -18.67 -2.09 5.89
C PRO A 264 -18.39 -3.24 6.88
N ALA A 265 -19.38 -4.06 7.13
CA ALA A 265 -19.25 -5.19 8.05
C ALA A 265 -18.07 -6.09 7.67
N GLY A 266 -17.30 -6.55 8.65
CA GLY A 266 -16.14 -7.41 8.44
C GLY A 266 -14.87 -6.71 7.93
N THR A 267 -14.90 -5.37 7.73
CA THR A 267 -13.74 -4.60 7.25
C THR A 267 -13.17 -3.62 8.28
N ASP A 268 -13.61 -3.71 9.51
CA ASP A 268 -13.22 -2.87 10.65
C ASP A 268 -11.71 -2.88 10.94
N THR A 269 -11.01 -3.93 10.54
CA THR A 269 -9.55 -4.05 10.65
C THR A 269 -8.79 -3.51 9.44
N LEU A 270 -9.49 -3.27 8.31
CA LEU A 270 -8.90 -2.76 7.07
C LEU A 270 -9.15 -1.26 6.90
N LEU A 271 -10.27 -0.76 7.41
CA LEU A 271 -10.77 0.59 7.17
C LEU A 271 -10.92 1.32 8.51
N ALA A 272 -9.97 2.17 8.83
CA ALA A 272 -10.09 3.06 9.97
C ALA A 272 -11.05 4.23 9.68
N ARG A 273 -11.67 4.77 10.71
CA ARG A 273 -12.63 5.88 10.59
C ARG A 273 -12.30 7.06 11.52
N PHE A 274 -11.10 7.12 12.07
CA PHE A 274 -10.74 8.20 13.00
C PHE A 274 -10.73 9.59 12.33
N MET A 275 -10.52 9.63 11.00
CA MET A 275 -10.56 10.85 10.21
C MET A 275 -11.98 11.37 9.89
N ALA A 276 -13.03 10.64 10.27
CA ALA A 276 -14.42 11.10 10.13
C ALA A 276 -14.82 12.07 11.25
N ASP A 277 -13.97 13.05 11.55
CA ASP A 277 -14.14 14.13 12.49
C ASP A 277 -14.08 15.43 11.68
N ASP A 278 -14.90 16.42 11.99
CA ASP A 278 -15.05 17.65 11.21
C ASP A 278 -13.79 18.54 11.17
N ALA A 279 -12.81 18.25 12.02
CA ALA A 279 -11.50 18.91 11.98
C ALA A 279 -10.56 18.33 10.90
N TYR A 280 -10.84 17.14 10.35
CA TYR A 280 -10.12 16.62 9.19
C TYR A 280 -10.66 17.23 7.90
N MET A 281 -9.80 17.30 6.88
CA MET A 281 -10.23 17.67 5.54
C MET A 281 -11.26 16.68 5.00
N THR A 282 -12.31 17.18 4.34
CA THR A 282 -13.23 16.34 3.58
C THR A 282 -12.58 15.79 2.31
N ARG A 283 -13.12 14.70 1.75
CA ARG A 283 -12.65 14.18 0.45
C ARG A 283 -12.63 15.24 -0.63
N ARG A 284 -13.61 16.12 -0.65
CA ARG A 284 -13.67 17.25 -1.60
C ARG A 284 -12.50 18.21 -1.43
N GLU A 285 -12.15 18.57 -0.22
CA GLU A 285 -11.01 19.45 0.08
C GLU A 285 -9.69 18.80 -0.28
N LEU A 286 -9.55 17.47 -0.06
CA LEU A 286 -8.39 16.70 -0.50
C LEU A 286 -8.24 16.72 -2.03
N VAL A 287 -9.34 16.50 -2.76
CA VAL A 287 -9.35 16.58 -4.23
C VAL A 287 -8.98 17.98 -4.72
N GLU A 288 -9.60 19.03 -4.17
CA GLU A 288 -9.29 20.40 -4.53
C GLU A 288 -7.82 20.77 -4.26
N ARG A 289 -7.22 20.21 -3.20
CA ARG A 289 -5.79 20.40 -2.93
C ARG A 289 -4.94 19.67 -3.96
N TYR A 290 -5.27 18.42 -4.28
CA TYR A 290 -4.57 17.62 -5.29
C TYR A 290 -4.59 18.31 -6.67
N GLU A 291 -5.75 18.76 -7.12
CA GLU A 291 -5.91 19.48 -8.39
C GLU A 291 -5.06 20.76 -8.44
N ARG A 292 -5.02 21.52 -7.33
CA ARG A 292 -4.17 22.72 -7.23
C ARG A 292 -2.68 22.40 -7.27
N ALA A 293 -2.26 21.30 -6.64
CA ALA A 293 -0.86 20.92 -6.56
C ALA A 293 -0.32 20.33 -7.87
N THR A 294 -1.14 19.52 -8.56
CA THR A 294 -0.72 18.77 -9.73
C THR A 294 -1.18 19.39 -11.06
N GLY A 295 -2.25 20.18 -11.05
CA GLY A 295 -2.94 20.61 -12.27
C GLY A 295 -3.74 19.50 -12.96
N ILE A 296 -3.83 18.31 -12.38
CA ILE A 296 -4.60 17.16 -12.89
C ILE A 296 -6.01 17.27 -12.33
N GLU A 297 -7.01 17.41 -13.20
CA GLU A 297 -8.43 17.48 -12.79
C GLU A 297 -8.94 16.08 -12.42
N TYR A 298 -9.54 15.93 -11.23
CA TYR A 298 -10.15 14.68 -10.77
C TYR A 298 -11.54 14.51 -11.37
N ARG A 299 -11.61 13.77 -12.45
CA ARG A 299 -12.87 13.43 -13.12
C ARG A 299 -13.25 11.98 -12.83
N ASN A 300 -14.54 11.67 -13.06
CA ASN A 300 -15.05 10.30 -12.93
C ASN A 300 -14.85 9.68 -11.53
N ASP A 301 -15.07 10.47 -10.49
CA ASP A 301 -14.97 10.06 -9.08
C ASP A 301 -15.59 8.69 -8.80
N ARG A 302 -16.82 8.48 -9.28
CA ARG A 302 -17.53 7.20 -9.08
C ARG A 302 -16.77 6.01 -9.62
N PHE A 303 -16.10 6.17 -10.78
CA PHE A 303 -15.30 5.11 -11.37
C PHE A 303 -14.05 4.80 -10.52
N TYR A 304 -13.26 5.82 -10.20
CA TYR A 304 -11.99 5.59 -9.51
C TYR A 304 -12.18 5.07 -8.09
N ARG A 305 -13.15 5.57 -7.34
CA ARG A 305 -13.46 5.05 -6.00
C ARG A 305 -14.13 3.68 -6.07
N ALA A 306 -15.01 3.41 -7.02
CA ALA A 306 -15.59 2.09 -7.20
C ALA A 306 -14.51 1.06 -7.60
N LEU A 307 -13.59 1.41 -8.52
CA LEU A 307 -12.45 0.56 -8.87
C LEU A 307 -11.55 0.27 -7.65
N ALA A 308 -11.32 1.27 -6.81
CA ALA A 308 -10.55 1.10 -5.58
C ALA A 308 -11.23 0.11 -4.61
N VAL A 309 -12.52 0.26 -4.36
CA VAL A 309 -13.27 -0.66 -3.49
C VAL A 309 -13.39 -2.06 -4.13
N TYR A 310 -13.51 -2.15 -5.46
CA TYR A 310 -13.46 -3.41 -6.21
C TYR A 310 -12.13 -4.14 -6.03
N LYS A 311 -11.01 -3.42 -6.15
CA LYS A 311 -9.67 -3.94 -5.87
C LYS A 311 -9.56 -4.45 -4.43
N LEU A 312 -10.02 -3.66 -3.45
CA LEU A 312 -9.99 -4.06 -2.03
C LEU A 312 -10.83 -5.32 -1.79
N GLY A 313 -11.99 -5.42 -2.42
CA GLY A 313 -12.82 -6.62 -2.38
C GLY A 313 -12.15 -7.84 -2.99
N ALA A 314 -11.42 -7.67 -4.11
CA ALA A 314 -10.66 -8.76 -4.73
C ALA A 314 -9.53 -9.27 -3.82
N LEU A 315 -8.80 -8.38 -3.15
CA LEU A 315 -7.81 -8.74 -2.14
C LEU A 315 -8.48 -9.48 -0.96
N GLY A 316 -9.62 -8.99 -0.47
CA GLY A 316 -10.39 -9.65 0.58
C GLY A 316 -10.86 -11.06 0.18
N GLU A 317 -11.29 -11.26 -1.07
CA GLU A 317 -11.71 -12.57 -1.56
C GLU A 317 -10.53 -13.55 -1.65
N MET A 318 -9.35 -13.07 -2.03
CA MET A 318 -8.11 -13.87 -2.00
C MET A 318 -7.74 -14.28 -0.57
N PHE A 319 -7.91 -13.39 0.42
CA PHE A 319 -7.68 -13.70 1.84
C PHE A 319 -8.68 -14.74 2.33
N PHE A 320 -9.96 -14.60 1.98
CA PHE A 320 -10.98 -15.58 2.33
C PHE A 320 -10.69 -16.96 1.72
N ARG A 321 -10.26 -17.00 0.45
CA ARG A 321 -9.81 -18.24 -0.18
C ARG A 321 -8.67 -18.89 0.60
N ARG A 322 -7.63 -18.14 0.97
CA ARG A 322 -6.49 -18.66 1.76
C ARG A 322 -6.94 -19.24 3.10
N HIS A 323 -7.91 -18.59 3.74
CA HIS A 323 -8.52 -19.11 4.98
C HIS A 323 -9.19 -20.47 4.75
N LEU A 324 -10.00 -20.61 3.69
CA LEU A 324 -10.69 -21.85 3.37
C LEU A 324 -9.72 -22.99 3.00
N GLU A 325 -8.61 -22.67 2.37
CA GLU A 325 -7.55 -23.63 2.04
C GLU A 325 -6.65 -23.99 3.25
N GLY A 326 -6.83 -23.32 4.41
CA GLY A 326 -6.02 -23.54 5.62
C GLY A 326 -4.58 -23.02 5.50
N ASN A 327 -4.33 -22.07 4.62
CA ASN A 327 -3.00 -21.58 4.28
C ASN A 327 -2.57 -20.34 5.09
N ALA A 328 -3.40 -19.85 6.02
CA ALA A 328 -3.05 -18.71 6.85
C ALA A 328 -3.89 -18.63 8.14
N ASP A 329 -3.25 -18.20 9.23
CA ASP A 329 -3.83 -18.04 10.57
C ASP A 329 -4.21 -16.57 10.90
N ASP A 330 -4.29 -15.69 9.89
CA ASP A 330 -4.64 -14.29 10.12
C ASP A 330 -6.12 -14.14 10.49
N PRO A 331 -6.45 -13.53 11.66
CA PRO A 331 -7.83 -13.39 12.14
C PRO A 331 -8.71 -12.48 11.26
N MET A 332 -8.12 -11.72 10.36
CA MET A 332 -8.85 -10.90 9.39
C MET A 332 -9.43 -11.76 8.25
N TYR A 333 -8.75 -12.81 7.83
CA TYR A 333 -9.11 -13.57 6.64
C TYR A 333 -10.52 -14.18 6.70
N PRO A 334 -10.97 -14.82 7.80
CA PRO A 334 -12.34 -15.31 7.90
C PRO A 334 -13.40 -14.19 7.91
N LYS A 335 -13.07 -12.97 8.35
CA LYS A 335 -14.00 -11.84 8.31
C LYS A 335 -14.39 -11.44 6.89
N MET A 336 -13.56 -11.77 5.89
CA MET A 336 -13.82 -11.46 4.49
C MET A 336 -15.00 -12.24 3.91
N GLU A 337 -15.50 -13.28 4.60
CA GLU A 337 -16.77 -13.90 4.26
C GLU A 337 -17.91 -12.87 4.20
N GLN A 338 -17.95 -11.94 5.15
CA GLN A 338 -18.90 -10.82 5.20
C GLN A 338 -18.35 -9.55 4.59
N GLY A 339 -17.02 -9.33 4.69
CA GLY A 339 -16.36 -8.13 4.24
C GLY A 339 -16.47 -7.90 2.73
N VAL A 340 -16.26 -8.92 1.92
CA VAL A 340 -16.32 -8.77 0.46
C VAL A 340 -17.72 -8.43 -0.06
N PRO A 341 -18.81 -9.10 0.35
CA PRO A 341 -20.16 -8.65 0.00
C PRO A 341 -20.44 -7.20 0.39
N ALA A 342 -20.07 -6.81 1.60
CA ALA A 342 -20.29 -5.46 2.10
C ALA A 342 -19.46 -4.39 1.35
N LEU A 343 -18.24 -4.72 0.92
CA LEU A 343 -17.44 -3.87 0.03
C LEU A 343 -18.06 -3.74 -1.37
N ALA A 344 -18.54 -4.83 -1.94
CA ALA A 344 -19.23 -4.78 -3.23
C ALA A 344 -20.49 -3.90 -3.19
N GLU A 345 -21.29 -4.02 -2.13
CA GLU A 345 -22.45 -3.14 -1.91
C GLU A 345 -22.03 -1.67 -1.73
N ARG A 346 -20.90 -1.41 -1.04
CA ARG A 346 -20.37 -0.05 -0.93
C ARG A 346 -20.00 0.52 -2.30
N ALA A 347 -19.33 -0.27 -3.14
CA ALA A 347 -18.96 0.18 -4.48
C ALA A 347 -20.20 0.48 -5.35
N LEU A 348 -21.27 -0.31 -5.25
CA LEU A 348 -22.55 -0.02 -5.90
C LEU A 348 -23.16 1.29 -5.40
N ARG A 349 -23.15 1.57 -4.10
CA ARG A 349 -23.59 2.88 -3.55
C ARG A 349 -22.77 4.05 -4.09
N ILE A 350 -21.47 3.87 -4.30
CA ILE A 350 -20.61 4.89 -4.90
C ILE A 350 -21.04 5.19 -6.35
N ILE A 351 -21.25 4.17 -7.16
CA ILE A 351 -21.68 4.36 -8.57
C ILE A 351 -23.09 4.95 -8.67
N ASP A 352 -23.97 4.66 -7.72
CA ASP A 352 -25.33 5.24 -7.65
C ASP A 352 -25.31 6.68 -7.10
N GLY A 353 -24.20 7.14 -6.54
CA GLY A 353 -24.04 8.49 -5.97
C GLY A 353 -24.60 8.63 -4.55
N GLU A 354 -24.81 7.53 -3.85
CA GLU A 354 -25.25 7.52 -2.45
C GLU A 354 -24.11 7.78 -1.47
N GLU A 355 -22.87 7.60 -1.92
CA GLU A 355 -21.65 7.99 -1.19
C GLU A 355 -20.91 9.06 -2.03
N PRO A 356 -21.30 10.34 -1.97
CA PRO A 356 -20.71 11.41 -2.79
C PRO A 356 -19.29 11.77 -2.34
N LEU A 357 -18.58 12.50 -3.22
CA LEU A 357 -17.30 13.14 -2.94
C LEU A 357 -17.46 14.29 -1.94
#